data_34c1817a1cff349dd80de977c706bf17
#
_entry.id   34c1817a1cff349dd80de977c706bf17
#
_cell.length_a   1.000
_cell.length_b   1.000
_cell.length_c   1.000
_cell.angle_alpha   90.00
_cell.angle_beta   90.00
_cell.angle_gamma   90.00
#
_symmetry.space_group_name_H-M   'P 1'
#
loop_
_entity.id
_entity.type
_entity.pdbx_description
1 polymer ?
#
loop_
_entity_poly.entity_id
_entity_poly.type
_entity_poly.pdbx_seq_one_letter_code
_entity_poly.pdbx_strand_id
1 'polypeptide(L)'
;MFNNIINVLILRKRGDFMEKNYSSCCFTGYRPEKFPFPLDSENPDFQKFENALFEQVLCLAEAGCRTFYCGMAMGFDIISAETVLAVKNAFSEPLKLICVLPFKKQSLSFSNNWKQRFDTVLSGADETVVLSEKYHNGCYQQRNIYMVDSSDYVITWFDGKSGGTQNTLRYAKKRDRHIFNIYENPESVCFQEEIVL
;
A
#
# COMPACT_ATOMS: atom_id res chain seq x y z
N MET A 1 -19.82 2.92 2.92
CA MET A 1 -19.29 1.54 2.94
C MET A 1 -18.39 1.26 4.15
N PHE A 2 -17.52 2.16 4.56
CA PHE A 2 -16.65 1.99 5.75
C PHE A 2 -17.36 1.92 7.12
N ASN A 3 -18.60 2.39 7.23
CA ASN A 3 -19.33 2.40 8.52
C ASN A 3 -19.67 1.00 9.08
N ASN A 4 -19.76 -0.05 8.25
CA ASN A 4 -20.00 -1.42 8.74
C ASN A 4 -18.72 -2.11 9.23
N ILE A 5 -17.55 -1.68 8.76
CA ILE A 5 -16.25 -2.25 9.14
C ILE A 5 -15.84 -1.75 10.52
N ILE A 6 -16.17 -0.50 10.86
CA ILE A 6 -15.86 0.12 12.16
C ILE A 6 -16.51 -0.66 13.34
N ASN A 7 -17.69 -1.23 13.13
CA ASN A 7 -18.37 -2.01 14.18
C ASN A 7 -17.74 -3.39 14.44
N VAL A 8 -17.00 -3.95 13.50
CA VAL A 8 -16.25 -5.23 13.67
C VAL A 8 -14.95 -5.01 14.46
N LEU A 9 -14.40 -3.81 14.41
CA LEU A 9 -13.12 -3.45 15.04
C LEU A 9 -13.15 -3.40 16.57
N ILE A 10 -14.33 -3.15 17.17
CA ILE A 10 -14.46 -2.97 18.64
C ILE A 10 -14.36 -4.32 19.40
N LEU A 11 -14.44 -5.46 18.73
CA LEU A 11 -14.51 -6.80 19.34
C LEU A 11 -13.22 -7.63 19.27
N ARG A 12 -12.15 -7.16 18.61
CA ARG A 12 -10.88 -7.89 18.60
C ARG A 12 -10.13 -7.71 19.91
N LYS A 13 -10.12 -8.77 20.73
CA LYS A 13 -9.23 -8.87 21.90
C LYS A 13 -7.77 -8.79 21.43
N ARG A 14 -6.98 -7.93 22.08
CA ARG A 14 -5.52 -7.95 22.06
C ARG A 14 -5.05 -9.36 22.44
N GLY A 15 -4.75 -10.19 21.48
CA GLY A 15 -4.25 -11.55 21.68
C GLY A 15 -3.01 -11.77 20.84
N ASP A 16 -1.88 -12.01 21.49
CA ASP A 16 -0.63 -12.57 21.00
C ASP A 16 -0.05 -11.97 19.69
N PHE A 17 0.29 -10.68 19.71
CA PHE A 17 1.16 -10.10 18.72
C PHE A 17 2.62 -10.40 19.09
N MET A 18 3.30 -11.21 18.26
CA MET A 18 4.74 -11.43 18.39
C MET A 18 5.52 -10.12 18.24
N GLU A 19 6.61 -10.00 18.99
CA GLU A 19 7.49 -8.82 19.16
C GLU A 19 8.24 -8.34 17.92
N LYS A 20 7.63 -8.32 16.73
CA LYS A 20 8.26 -7.68 15.58
C LYS A 20 7.70 -6.25 15.45
N ASN A 21 8.45 -5.27 15.91
CA ASN A 21 8.17 -3.85 15.73
C ASN A 21 8.43 -3.42 14.29
N TYR A 22 7.39 -3.44 13.45
CA TYR A 22 7.47 -2.80 12.14
C TYR A 22 7.10 -1.32 12.31
N SER A 23 8.07 -0.43 12.11
CA SER A 23 7.82 1.02 12.25
C SER A 23 7.27 1.65 10.97
N SER A 24 7.52 1.00 9.82
CA SER A 24 7.25 1.55 8.50
C SER A 24 6.85 0.49 7.48
N CYS A 25 5.98 0.89 6.54
CA CYS A 25 5.49 0.05 5.46
C CYS A 25 5.53 0.80 4.12
N CYS A 26 5.77 0.10 3.02
CA CYS A 26 5.53 0.63 1.69
C CYS A 26 4.66 -0.28 0.84
N PHE A 27 4.13 0.28 -0.25
CA PHE A 27 3.24 -0.40 -1.17
C PHE A 27 3.89 -0.58 -2.54
N THR A 28 3.63 -1.74 -3.17
CA THR A 28 3.96 -1.99 -4.57
C THR A 28 2.98 -2.96 -5.18
N GLY A 29 2.43 -2.65 -6.34
CA GLY A 29 1.44 -3.52 -6.96
C GLY A 29 1.13 -3.14 -8.40
N TYR A 30 0.02 -3.66 -8.90
CA TYR A 30 -0.36 -3.55 -10.29
C TYR A 30 -1.01 -2.23 -10.64
N ARG A 31 -0.80 -1.85 -11.90
CA ARG A 31 -1.59 -0.82 -12.59
C ARG A 31 -3.00 -1.35 -12.87
N PRO A 32 -4.00 -0.46 -13.08
CA PRO A 32 -5.40 -0.88 -13.26
C PRO A 32 -5.61 -1.96 -14.31
N GLU A 33 -4.89 -1.88 -15.43
CA GLU A 33 -4.99 -2.79 -16.57
C GLU A 33 -4.47 -4.22 -16.30
N LYS A 34 -3.82 -4.44 -15.15
CA LYS A 34 -3.29 -5.74 -14.76
C LYS A 34 -4.13 -6.47 -13.71
N PHE A 35 -5.13 -5.79 -13.15
CA PHE A 35 -6.05 -6.45 -12.23
C PHE A 35 -6.96 -7.44 -12.99
N PRO A 36 -7.27 -8.60 -12.40
CA PRO A 36 -8.15 -9.60 -13.03
C PRO A 36 -9.64 -9.22 -12.96
N PHE A 37 -9.98 -8.12 -12.29
CA PHE A 37 -11.33 -7.61 -12.10
C PHE A 37 -11.35 -6.08 -12.26
N PRO A 38 -12.51 -5.49 -12.58
CA PRO A 38 -12.69 -4.05 -12.58
C PRO A 38 -12.43 -3.43 -11.20
N LEU A 39 -11.73 -2.29 -11.16
CA LEU A 39 -11.51 -1.51 -9.94
C LEU A 39 -12.71 -0.61 -9.66
N ASP A 40 -13.85 -1.24 -9.40
CA ASP A 40 -15.17 -0.65 -9.22
C ASP A 40 -15.77 -1.11 -7.90
N SER A 41 -16.29 -0.19 -7.10
CA SER A 41 -16.90 -0.46 -5.80
C SER A 41 -18.10 -1.41 -5.84
N GLU A 42 -18.74 -1.58 -6.99
CA GLU A 42 -19.83 -2.55 -7.17
C GLU A 42 -19.32 -3.98 -7.46
N ASN A 43 -18.05 -4.15 -7.78
CA ASN A 43 -17.46 -5.44 -8.09
C ASN A 43 -17.11 -6.21 -6.81
N PRO A 44 -17.63 -7.44 -6.60
CA PRO A 44 -17.40 -8.21 -5.37
C PRO A 44 -15.92 -8.57 -5.13
N ASP A 45 -15.15 -8.85 -6.17
CA ASP A 45 -13.73 -9.20 -6.03
C ASP A 45 -12.88 -7.96 -5.71
N PHE A 46 -13.26 -6.80 -6.22
CA PHE A 46 -12.66 -5.54 -5.82
C PHE A 46 -12.97 -5.21 -4.34
N GLN A 47 -14.20 -5.43 -3.89
CA GLN A 47 -14.57 -5.26 -2.49
C GLN A 47 -13.77 -6.18 -1.56
N LYS A 48 -13.58 -7.46 -1.94
CA LYS A 48 -12.72 -8.39 -1.18
C LYS A 48 -11.29 -7.89 -1.10
N PHE A 49 -10.74 -7.42 -2.23
CA PHE A 49 -9.40 -6.85 -2.28
C PHE A 49 -9.27 -5.61 -1.38
N GLU A 50 -10.21 -4.65 -1.46
CA GLU A 50 -10.20 -3.45 -0.62
C GLU A 50 -10.29 -3.80 0.87
N ASN A 51 -11.13 -4.78 1.24
CA ASN A 51 -11.27 -5.23 2.61
C ASN A 51 -9.96 -5.87 3.11
N ALA A 52 -9.33 -6.75 2.32
CA ALA A 52 -8.07 -7.38 2.68
C ALA A 52 -6.93 -6.33 2.84
N LEU A 53 -6.88 -5.34 1.97
CA LEU A 53 -5.92 -4.25 2.06
C LEU A 53 -6.14 -3.39 3.31
N PHE A 54 -7.41 -3.05 3.61
CA PHE A 54 -7.79 -2.29 4.79
C PHE A 54 -7.39 -3.03 6.08
N GLU A 55 -7.74 -4.30 6.18
CA GLU A 55 -7.40 -5.16 7.32
C GLU A 55 -5.88 -5.23 7.53
N GLN A 56 -5.12 -5.37 6.44
CA GLN A 56 -3.67 -5.47 6.54
C GLN A 56 -3.01 -4.15 6.98
N VAL A 57 -3.49 -3.01 6.49
CA VAL A 57 -3.01 -1.68 6.93
C VAL A 57 -3.35 -1.45 8.39
N LEU A 58 -4.57 -1.79 8.82
CA LEU A 58 -5.00 -1.66 10.20
C LEU A 58 -4.17 -2.54 11.13
N CYS A 59 -3.96 -3.80 10.76
CA CYS A 59 -3.12 -4.72 11.52
C CYS A 59 -1.71 -4.20 11.75
N LEU A 60 -1.08 -3.66 10.70
CA LEU A 60 0.25 -3.05 10.84
C LEU A 60 0.21 -1.84 11.77
N ALA A 61 -0.83 -1.01 11.68
CA ALA A 61 -1.01 0.13 12.58
C ALA A 61 -1.15 -0.32 14.05
N GLU A 62 -1.93 -1.37 14.33
CA GLU A 62 -2.07 -1.99 15.65
C GLU A 62 -0.77 -2.61 16.15
N ALA A 63 0.05 -3.17 15.25
CA ALA A 63 1.37 -3.71 15.54
C ALA A 63 2.48 -2.65 15.72
N GLY A 64 2.13 -1.36 15.65
CA GLY A 64 3.09 -0.26 15.89
C GLY A 64 3.63 0.42 14.64
N CYS A 65 3.22 0.02 13.43
CA CYS A 65 3.58 0.75 12.22
C CYS A 65 2.95 2.16 12.22
N ARG A 66 3.78 3.17 12.01
CA ARG A 66 3.34 4.57 12.07
C ARG A 66 3.58 5.34 10.78
N THR A 67 4.35 4.79 9.85
CA THR A 67 4.70 5.48 8.60
C THR A 67 4.45 4.58 7.40
N PHE A 68 3.67 5.10 6.45
CA PHE A 68 3.31 4.40 5.21
C PHE A 68 3.81 5.18 4.01
N TYR A 69 4.64 4.55 3.17
CA TYR A 69 5.19 5.13 1.94
C TYR A 69 4.42 4.65 0.72
N CYS A 70 3.95 5.58 -0.10
CA CYS A 70 3.19 5.28 -1.31
C CYS A 70 3.79 5.94 -2.55
N GLY A 71 3.95 5.18 -3.63
CA GLY A 71 4.53 5.65 -4.88
C GLY A 71 3.57 6.36 -5.82
N MET A 72 2.30 6.43 -5.46
CA MET A 72 1.27 7.19 -6.15
C MET A 72 1.08 6.84 -7.63
N ALA A 73 1.35 5.58 -8.00
CA ALA A 73 0.99 5.08 -9.33
C ALA A 73 -0.51 4.77 -9.41
N MET A 74 -1.12 4.91 -10.59
CA MET A 74 -2.51 4.46 -10.80
C MET A 74 -2.67 2.98 -10.39
N GLY A 75 -3.82 2.61 -9.84
CA GLY A 75 -4.13 1.27 -9.38
C GLY A 75 -3.73 1.06 -7.93
N PHE A 76 -2.97 0.00 -7.65
CA PHE A 76 -2.66 -0.44 -6.30
C PHE A 76 -2.14 0.68 -5.38
N ASP A 77 -1.17 1.49 -5.84
CA ASP A 77 -0.55 2.52 -5.01
C ASP A 77 -1.59 3.56 -4.52
N ILE A 78 -2.39 4.14 -5.44
CA ILE A 78 -3.39 5.15 -5.06
C ILE A 78 -4.46 4.54 -4.14
N ILE A 79 -4.95 3.33 -4.43
CA ILE A 79 -5.93 2.64 -3.57
C ILE A 79 -5.33 2.40 -2.18
N SER A 80 -4.06 1.98 -2.11
CA SER A 80 -3.37 1.78 -0.83
C SER A 80 -3.24 3.08 -0.02
N ALA A 81 -2.94 4.19 -0.69
CA ALA A 81 -2.85 5.49 -0.02
C ALA A 81 -4.22 5.97 0.50
N GLU A 82 -5.30 5.78 -0.27
CA GLU A 82 -6.67 6.05 0.18
C GLU A 82 -7.05 5.18 1.39
N THR A 83 -6.63 3.90 1.37
CA THR A 83 -6.82 2.99 2.51
C THR A 83 -6.08 3.48 3.76
N VAL A 84 -4.84 3.94 3.63
CA VAL A 84 -4.08 4.53 4.76
C VAL A 84 -4.80 5.76 5.32
N LEU A 85 -5.31 6.64 4.46
CA LEU A 85 -6.09 7.82 4.90
C LEU A 85 -7.39 7.41 5.62
N ALA A 86 -8.07 6.37 5.15
CA ALA A 86 -9.26 5.84 5.80
C ALA A 86 -8.95 5.26 7.19
N VAL A 87 -7.87 4.46 7.32
CA VAL A 87 -7.41 3.92 8.59
C VAL A 87 -6.97 5.05 9.52
N LYS A 88 -6.21 6.05 9.03
CA LYS A 88 -5.76 7.22 9.79
C LYS A 88 -6.92 7.98 10.42
N ASN A 89 -8.05 8.10 9.73
CA ASN A 89 -9.23 8.78 10.25
C ASN A 89 -9.98 7.98 11.34
N ALA A 90 -9.83 6.66 11.35
CA ALA A 90 -10.49 5.76 12.28
C ALA A 90 -9.60 5.33 13.47
N PHE A 91 -8.29 5.43 13.31
CA PHE A 91 -7.30 4.97 14.29
C PHE A 91 -6.98 6.08 15.31
N SER A 92 -6.83 5.69 16.59
CA SER A 92 -6.65 6.66 17.68
C SER A 92 -5.24 7.27 17.74
N GLU A 93 -4.24 6.57 17.20
CA GLU A 93 -2.86 7.03 17.23
C GLU A 93 -2.45 7.64 15.89
N PRO A 94 -1.50 8.60 15.86
CA PRO A 94 -1.12 9.29 14.64
C PRO A 94 -0.43 8.34 13.64
N LEU A 95 -0.95 8.29 12.42
CA LEU A 95 -0.34 7.64 11.28
C LEU A 95 0.15 8.69 10.28
N LYS A 96 1.27 8.41 9.61
CA LYS A 96 1.83 9.26 8.56
C LYS A 96 1.72 8.58 7.20
N LEU A 97 1.14 9.26 6.23
CA LEU A 97 1.21 8.91 4.82
C LEU A 97 2.24 9.79 4.12
N ILE A 98 3.28 9.16 3.58
CA ILE A 98 4.33 9.82 2.80
C ILE A 98 4.19 9.44 1.33
N CYS A 99 3.82 10.38 0.48
CA CYS A 99 3.74 10.19 -0.96
C CYS A 99 5.09 10.40 -1.61
N VAL A 100 5.63 9.39 -2.31
CA VAL A 100 6.94 9.45 -2.96
C VAL A 100 6.76 9.50 -4.48
N LEU A 101 7.01 10.66 -5.06
CA LEU A 101 6.86 10.89 -6.51
C LEU A 101 8.21 10.70 -7.22
N PRO A 102 8.27 9.87 -8.29
CA PRO A 102 9.50 9.71 -9.07
C PRO A 102 9.91 11.01 -9.76
N PHE A 103 8.91 11.85 -10.14
CA PHE A 103 9.12 13.19 -10.71
C PHE A 103 7.87 14.06 -10.54
N LYS A 104 8.04 15.37 -10.57
CA LYS A 104 7.04 16.38 -10.20
C LYS A 104 5.71 16.28 -10.97
N LYS A 105 5.76 15.88 -12.24
CA LYS A 105 4.61 15.85 -13.13
C LYS A 105 4.12 14.42 -13.42
N GLN A 106 4.23 13.50 -12.45
CA GLN A 106 3.85 12.09 -12.62
C GLN A 106 2.39 11.91 -13.09
N SER A 107 1.47 12.70 -12.57
CA SER A 107 0.02 12.53 -12.84
C SER A 107 -0.44 13.11 -14.18
N LEU A 108 0.41 13.78 -14.96
CA LEU A 108 -0.02 14.40 -16.23
C LEU A 108 -0.55 13.39 -17.26
N SER A 109 -0.10 12.13 -17.22
CA SER A 109 -0.55 11.06 -18.12
C SER A 109 -1.72 10.25 -17.55
N PHE A 110 -2.24 10.60 -16.39
CA PHE A 110 -3.35 9.88 -15.76
C PHE A 110 -4.68 10.29 -16.41
N SER A 111 -5.65 9.36 -16.44
CA SER A 111 -7.04 9.71 -16.76
C SER A 111 -7.61 10.66 -15.70
N ASN A 112 -8.66 11.42 -16.03
CA ASN A 112 -9.25 12.42 -15.16
C ASN A 112 -9.64 11.84 -13.78
N ASN A 113 -10.23 10.65 -13.74
CA ASN A 113 -10.61 9.97 -12.50
C ASN A 113 -9.37 9.67 -11.63
N TRP A 114 -8.32 9.05 -12.18
CA TRP A 114 -7.10 8.75 -11.45
C TRP A 114 -6.35 10.01 -11.02
N LYS A 115 -6.41 11.08 -11.83
CA LYS A 115 -5.82 12.36 -11.47
C LYS A 115 -6.53 12.99 -10.28
N GLN A 116 -7.86 12.98 -10.26
CA GLN A 116 -8.64 13.48 -9.13
C GLN A 116 -8.32 12.73 -7.84
N ARG A 117 -8.28 11.39 -7.88
CA ARG A 117 -7.91 10.55 -6.73
C ARG A 117 -6.47 10.86 -6.27
N PHE A 118 -5.53 10.97 -7.20
CA PHE A 118 -4.15 11.36 -6.92
C PHE A 118 -4.07 12.71 -6.19
N ASP A 119 -4.75 13.74 -6.70
CA ASP A 119 -4.74 15.09 -6.10
C ASP A 119 -5.40 15.07 -4.71
N THR A 120 -6.49 14.29 -4.52
CA THR A 120 -7.16 14.12 -3.23
C THR A 120 -6.22 13.46 -2.21
N VAL A 121 -5.52 12.38 -2.59
CA VAL A 121 -4.56 11.73 -1.70
C VAL A 121 -3.42 12.66 -1.33
N LEU A 122 -2.84 13.39 -2.29
CA LEU A 122 -1.76 14.34 -2.01
C LEU A 122 -2.17 15.42 -1.01
N SER A 123 -3.42 15.88 -1.10
CA SER A 123 -3.93 16.90 -0.15
C SER A 123 -4.11 16.37 1.27
N GLY A 124 -4.31 15.06 1.44
CA GLY A 124 -4.43 14.38 2.74
C GLY A 124 -3.11 13.78 3.27
N ALA A 125 -2.07 13.74 2.45
CA ALA A 125 -0.77 13.21 2.83
C ALA A 125 -0.05 14.13 3.83
N ASP A 126 0.72 13.53 4.74
CA ASP A 126 1.52 14.28 5.73
C ASP A 126 2.80 14.85 5.10
N GLU A 127 3.32 14.15 4.08
CA GLU A 127 4.54 14.56 3.37
C GLU A 127 4.50 14.12 1.92
N THR A 128 5.09 14.92 1.04
CA THR A 128 5.34 14.57 -0.36
C THR A 128 6.82 14.73 -0.70
N VAL A 129 7.45 13.62 -1.02
CA VAL A 129 8.85 13.55 -1.47
C VAL A 129 8.89 13.50 -2.98
N VAL A 130 9.57 14.43 -3.64
CA VAL A 130 9.75 14.46 -5.10
C VAL A 130 11.22 14.16 -5.42
N LEU A 131 11.48 13.02 -6.05
CA LEU A 131 12.86 12.56 -6.29
C LEU A 131 13.54 13.24 -7.50
N SER A 132 12.73 13.72 -8.47
CA SER A 132 13.26 14.41 -9.65
C SER A 132 12.30 15.50 -10.14
N GLU A 133 12.82 16.57 -10.71
CA GLU A 133 12.01 17.61 -11.36
C GLU A 133 11.34 17.09 -12.63
N LYS A 134 12.01 16.23 -13.40
CA LYS A 134 11.56 15.74 -14.69
C LYS A 134 11.67 14.22 -14.78
N TYR A 135 10.86 13.66 -15.66
CA TYR A 135 10.99 12.25 -16.05
C TYR A 135 12.40 11.97 -16.60
N HIS A 136 12.99 10.85 -16.18
CA HIS A 136 14.17 10.25 -16.80
C HIS A 136 14.07 8.72 -16.72
N ASN A 137 14.86 8.04 -17.53
CA ASN A 137 14.88 6.58 -17.50
C ASN A 137 15.32 6.06 -16.11
N GLY A 138 14.58 5.10 -15.57
CA GLY A 138 14.85 4.53 -14.24
C GLY A 138 14.25 5.29 -13.06
N CYS A 139 13.61 6.47 -13.23
CA CYS A 139 13.03 7.25 -12.13
C CYS A 139 12.00 6.46 -11.29
N TYR A 140 11.18 5.62 -11.91
CA TYR A 140 10.26 4.74 -11.20
C TYR A 140 10.98 3.71 -10.35
N GLN A 141 12.09 3.16 -10.83
CA GLN A 141 12.89 2.22 -10.08
C GLN A 141 13.57 2.90 -8.89
N GLN A 142 14.10 4.10 -9.08
CA GLN A 142 14.68 4.88 -7.98
C GLN A 142 13.65 5.14 -6.88
N ARG A 143 12.43 5.50 -7.25
CA ARG A 143 11.32 5.69 -6.30
C ARG A 143 11.03 4.39 -5.53
N ASN A 144 10.94 3.25 -6.22
CA ASN A 144 10.67 1.97 -5.57
C ASN A 144 11.81 1.58 -4.60
N ILE A 145 13.07 1.78 -4.99
CA ILE A 145 14.24 1.58 -4.13
C ILE A 145 14.13 2.45 -2.88
N TYR A 146 13.87 3.77 -3.06
CA TYR A 146 13.71 4.70 -1.94
C TYR A 146 12.64 4.21 -0.94
N MET A 147 11.47 3.79 -1.41
CA MET A 147 10.40 3.31 -0.54
C MET A 147 10.78 2.02 0.19
N VAL A 148 11.39 1.06 -0.48
CA VAL A 148 11.83 -0.20 0.13
C VAL A 148 12.93 0.05 1.16
N ASP A 149 13.89 0.94 0.89
CA ASP A 149 14.95 1.27 1.83
C ASP A 149 14.44 2.03 3.07
N SER A 150 13.33 2.75 2.92
CA SER A 150 12.66 3.51 3.99
C SER A 150 11.63 2.68 4.78
N SER A 151 11.46 1.39 4.48
CA SER A 151 10.39 0.57 5.05
C SER A 151 10.90 -0.75 5.62
N ASP A 152 10.25 -1.25 6.65
CA ASP A 152 10.47 -2.58 7.22
C ASP A 152 9.59 -3.64 6.56
N TYR A 153 8.42 -3.20 6.07
CA TYR A 153 7.36 -4.05 5.55
C TYR A 153 6.92 -3.60 4.15
N VAL A 154 6.49 -4.55 3.32
CA VAL A 154 5.96 -4.31 1.98
C VAL A 154 4.62 -5.00 1.83
N ILE A 155 3.57 -4.25 1.57
CA ILE A 155 2.29 -4.80 1.12
C ILE A 155 2.25 -4.78 -0.40
N THR A 156 1.82 -5.90 -1.00
CA THR A 156 1.76 -6.02 -2.45
C THR A 156 0.49 -6.71 -2.93
N TRP A 157 0.15 -6.46 -4.21
CA TRP A 157 -0.75 -7.27 -5.03
C TRP A 157 0.03 -7.76 -6.23
N PHE A 158 0.37 -9.05 -6.25
CA PHE A 158 1.26 -9.64 -7.25
C PHE A 158 0.93 -11.11 -7.54
N ASP A 159 0.66 -11.44 -8.81
CA ASP A 159 0.27 -12.77 -9.30
C ASP A 159 1.45 -13.59 -9.90
N GLY A 160 2.69 -13.14 -9.68
CA GLY A 160 3.89 -13.82 -10.20
C GLY A 160 4.39 -13.34 -11.57
N LYS A 161 3.62 -12.52 -12.30
CA LYS A 161 4.01 -12.08 -13.67
C LYS A 161 5.15 -11.07 -13.65
N SER A 162 6.02 -11.14 -14.66
CA SER A 162 7.17 -10.25 -14.79
C SER A 162 6.79 -8.77 -14.92
N GLY A 163 7.62 -7.87 -14.34
CA GLY A 163 7.41 -6.42 -14.41
C GLY A 163 8.01 -5.64 -13.25
N GLY A 164 7.59 -4.38 -13.14
CA GLY A 164 8.09 -3.45 -12.12
C GLY A 164 7.84 -3.94 -10.69
N THR A 165 6.67 -4.51 -10.42
CA THR A 165 6.33 -5.09 -9.11
C THR A 165 7.29 -6.22 -8.74
N GLN A 166 7.55 -7.18 -9.67
CA GLN A 166 8.51 -8.26 -9.43
C GLN A 166 9.91 -7.72 -9.10
N ASN A 167 10.38 -6.70 -9.84
CA ASN A 167 11.69 -6.10 -9.57
C ASN A 167 11.75 -5.45 -8.19
N THR A 168 10.69 -4.79 -7.77
CA THR A 168 10.58 -4.20 -6.43
C THR A 168 10.61 -5.27 -5.35
N LEU A 169 9.85 -6.35 -5.51
CA LEU A 169 9.82 -7.47 -4.56
C LEU A 169 11.16 -8.21 -4.46
N ARG A 170 11.86 -8.42 -5.59
CA ARG A 170 13.21 -8.96 -5.57
C ARG A 170 14.18 -8.06 -4.80
N TYR A 171 14.05 -6.76 -4.95
CA TYR A 171 14.85 -5.80 -4.18
C TYR A 171 14.49 -5.83 -2.70
N ALA A 172 13.20 -5.87 -2.35
CA ALA A 172 12.72 -5.97 -0.98
C ALA A 172 13.26 -7.24 -0.29
N LYS A 173 13.23 -8.41 -0.96
CA LYS A 173 13.84 -9.65 -0.47
C LYS A 173 15.35 -9.50 -0.22
N LYS A 174 16.09 -8.83 -1.12
CA LYS A 174 17.51 -8.52 -0.93
C LYS A 174 17.81 -7.63 0.28
N ARG A 175 16.83 -6.85 0.70
CA ARG A 175 16.91 -5.91 1.83
C ARG A 175 16.30 -6.52 3.11
N ASP A 176 15.97 -7.82 3.11
CA ASP A 176 15.35 -8.55 4.22
C ASP A 176 14.07 -7.86 4.72
N ARG A 177 13.26 -7.33 3.78
CA ARG A 177 11.97 -6.72 4.11
C ARG A 177 10.89 -7.79 4.19
N HIS A 178 10.00 -7.66 5.16
CA HIS A 178 8.82 -8.51 5.22
C HIS A 178 7.87 -8.18 4.08
N ILE A 179 7.36 -9.20 3.39
CA ILE A 179 6.48 -9.03 2.23
C ILE A 179 5.17 -9.74 2.52
N PHE A 180 4.06 -9.02 2.43
CA PHE A 180 2.72 -9.58 2.46
C PHE A 180 2.05 -9.41 1.10
N ASN A 181 1.69 -10.52 0.47
CA ASN A 181 1.03 -10.52 -0.82
C ASN A 181 -0.47 -10.80 -0.66
N ILE A 182 -1.30 -9.77 -0.82
CA ILE A 182 -2.76 -9.88 -0.70
C ILE A 182 -3.34 -10.84 -1.75
N TYR A 183 -2.72 -10.95 -2.93
CA TYR A 183 -3.17 -11.87 -3.98
C TYR A 183 -3.12 -13.34 -3.52
N GLU A 184 -2.10 -13.72 -2.77
CA GLU A 184 -1.93 -15.08 -2.24
C GLU A 184 -2.74 -15.31 -0.97
N ASN A 185 -3.05 -14.24 -0.23
CA ASN A 185 -3.66 -14.30 1.10
C ASN A 185 -4.84 -13.33 1.24
N PRO A 186 -5.90 -13.43 0.40
CA PRO A 186 -6.99 -12.46 0.40
C PRO A 186 -7.88 -12.52 1.65
N GLU A 187 -7.84 -13.62 2.41
CA GLU A 187 -8.64 -13.84 3.61
C GLU A 187 -7.80 -13.82 4.90
N SER A 188 -6.47 -13.66 4.79
CA SER A 188 -5.61 -13.71 5.97
C SER A 188 -5.62 -12.38 6.70
N VAL A 189 -6.03 -12.46 7.93
CA VAL A 189 -6.00 -11.36 8.89
C VAL A 189 -4.74 -11.51 9.74
N CYS A 190 -3.81 -10.58 9.60
CA CYS A 190 -2.60 -10.42 10.43
C CYS A 190 -1.64 -11.64 10.53
N PHE A 191 -0.43 -11.44 10.03
CA PHE A 191 0.76 -12.25 10.31
C PHE A 191 0.56 -13.77 10.29
N GLN A 192 0.38 -14.37 9.12
CA GLN A 192 0.72 -15.78 8.94
C GLN A 192 2.23 -15.93 8.83
N GLU A 193 2.75 -16.98 9.49
CA GLU A 193 4.17 -17.33 9.44
C GLU A 193 4.67 -17.46 8.00
N GLU A 194 5.94 -17.06 7.79
CA GLU A 194 6.65 -17.17 6.52
C GLU A 194 6.45 -18.55 5.91
N ILE A 195 5.82 -18.62 4.74
CA ILE A 195 5.98 -19.78 3.87
C ILE A 195 7.40 -19.71 3.33
N VAL A 196 8.28 -20.51 3.93
CA VAL A 196 9.62 -20.77 3.41
C VAL A 196 9.46 -21.51 2.09
N LEU A 197 9.83 -20.86 0.99
CA LEU A 197 10.03 -21.49 -0.31
C LEU A 197 11.50 -21.85 -0.48
#